data_d3ffac562a576bbd37fc3524a6eaaf66
#
_entry.id   d3ffac562a576bbd37fc3524a6eaaf66
#
_cell.length_a   1.000
_cell.length_b   1.000
_cell.length_c   1.000
_cell.angle_alpha   90.00
_cell.angle_beta   90.00
_cell.angle_gamma   90.00
#
_symmetry.space_group_name_H-M   'P 1'
#
loop_
_entity.id
_entity.type
_entity.pdbx_description
1 polymer ?
#
loop_
_entity_poly.entity_id
_entity_poly.type
_entity_poly.pdbx_seq_one_letter_code
_entity_poly.pdbx_strand_id
1 'polypeptide(L)'
;WMGGDRDGNPNVTSSITKEVILLSRWEAAKLYEKELTKLIRSFSMEKCSNKILKVTGKTFEPYRVFLRPLRDKMRLTHRAIENHLVRHKPLDQNKLLSSREEILKPLRVVRDSLEKNQNENIASGELLDLMRRAKCFGINLARLDIRQESSRHSQLLYEFIKKKYLSLIHI
;
A
#
# COMPACT_ATOMS: atom_id res chain seq x y z
N TRP A 1 12.07 0.41 14.88
CA TRP A 1 12.05 -0.25 15.84
C TRP A 1 10.86 -0.66 16.72
N MET A 2 9.80 0.11 16.90
CA MET A 2 8.60 -0.43 17.55
C MET A 2 8.09 -1.66 16.77
N GLY A 3 8.04 -2.82 17.44
CA GLY A 3 7.56 -4.07 16.86
C GLY A 3 8.52 -4.83 15.94
N GLY A 4 9.71 -4.32 15.66
CA GLY A 4 10.71 -4.97 14.80
C GLY A 4 11.95 -5.46 15.54
N ASP A 5 12.33 -4.79 16.63
CA ASP A 5 13.50 -5.13 17.43
C ASP A 5 13.13 -6.12 18.52
N ARG A 6 13.57 -7.36 18.36
CA ARG A 6 13.33 -8.49 19.27
C ARG A 6 14.55 -8.84 20.11
N ASP A 7 15.67 -8.13 19.87
CA ASP A 7 16.93 -8.39 20.55
C ASP A 7 16.78 -8.04 22.03
N GLY A 8 16.82 -9.06 22.88
CA GLY A 8 16.62 -8.93 24.32
C GLY A 8 15.22 -8.48 24.79
N ASN A 9 14.24 -8.32 23.89
CA ASN A 9 12.90 -7.90 24.25
C ASN A 9 11.84 -9.00 24.03
N PRO A 10 11.44 -9.72 25.09
CA PRO A 10 10.47 -10.81 24.99
C PRO A 10 9.05 -10.33 24.61
N ASN A 11 8.75 -9.05 24.77
CA ASN A 11 7.42 -8.49 24.46
C ASN A 11 7.22 -8.28 22.95
N VAL A 12 8.27 -8.22 22.14
CA VAL A 12 8.17 -8.07 20.68
C VAL A 12 7.98 -9.45 20.03
N THR A 13 6.76 -9.94 20.06
CA THR A 13 6.36 -11.20 19.45
C THR A 13 6.10 -11.07 17.95
N SER A 14 5.98 -12.20 17.24
CA SER A 14 5.60 -12.21 15.82
C SER A 14 4.20 -11.60 15.58
N SER A 15 3.30 -11.73 16.55
CA SER A 15 1.95 -11.12 16.50
C SER A 15 2.05 -9.60 16.53
N ILE A 16 2.82 -9.03 17.46
CA ILE A 16 3.05 -7.60 17.57
C ILE A 16 3.71 -7.05 16.29
N THR A 17 4.70 -7.76 15.73
CA THR A 17 5.31 -7.35 14.46
C THR A 17 4.28 -7.28 13.33
N LYS A 18 3.38 -8.26 13.22
CA LYS A 18 2.29 -8.27 12.23
C LYS A 18 1.34 -7.09 12.44
N GLU A 19 0.96 -6.84 13.68
CA GLU A 19 0.08 -5.73 14.05
C GLU A 19 0.68 -4.36 13.67
N VAL A 20 1.96 -4.13 13.99
CA VAL A 20 2.68 -2.90 13.62
C VAL A 20 2.74 -2.70 12.12
N ILE A 21 3.00 -3.76 11.34
CA ILE A 21 2.97 -3.69 9.87
C ILE A 21 1.57 -3.33 9.36
N LEU A 22 0.53 -3.93 9.93
CA LEU A 22 -0.86 -3.61 9.55
C LEU A 22 -1.24 -2.19 9.92
N LEU A 23 -0.85 -1.69 11.09
CA LEU A 23 -1.07 -0.29 11.50
C LEU A 23 -0.35 0.69 10.57
N SER A 24 0.90 0.41 10.20
CA SER A 24 1.66 1.21 9.23
C SER A 24 0.97 1.27 7.87
N ARG A 25 0.40 0.15 7.42
CA ARG A 25 -0.36 0.05 6.16
C ARG A 25 -1.72 0.74 6.25
N TRP A 26 -2.39 0.62 7.38
CA TRP A 26 -3.65 1.31 7.67
C TRP A 26 -3.49 2.83 7.58
N GLU A 27 -2.47 3.38 8.25
CA GLU A 27 -2.20 4.82 8.24
C GLU A 27 -1.82 5.30 6.84
N ALA A 28 -0.95 4.57 6.11
CA ALA A 28 -0.60 4.90 4.73
C ALA A 28 -1.84 4.97 3.83
N ALA A 29 -2.73 3.97 3.90
CA ALA A 29 -3.95 3.93 3.09
C ALA A 29 -4.90 5.08 3.42
N LYS A 30 -5.03 5.46 4.69
CA LYS A 30 -5.84 6.59 5.16
C LYS A 30 -5.30 7.93 4.66
N LEU A 31 -3.98 8.12 4.73
CA LEU A 31 -3.32 9.32 4.20
C LEU A 31 -3.51 9.43 2.67
N TYR A 32 -3.30 8.34 1.92
CA TYR A 32 -3.52 8.32 0.47
C TYR A 32 -4.99 8.58 0.11
N GLU A 33 -5.96 8.03 0.84
CA GLU A 33 -7.38 8.34 0.61
C GLU A 33 -7.65 9.84 0.76
N LYS A 34 -7.11 10.46 1.82
CA LYS A 34 -7.27 11.89 2.08
C LYS A 34 -6.67 12.73 0.93
N GLU A 35 -5.44 12.41 0.51
CA GLU A 35 -4.76 13.13 -0.56
C GLU A 35 -5.45 12.92 -1.92
N LEU A 36 -5.84 11.70 -2.26
CA LEU A 36 -6.62 11.40 -3.47
C LEU A 36 -7.95 12.12 -3.48
N THR A 37 -8.62 12.24 -2.34
CA THR A 37 -9.88 12.98 -2.23
C THR A 37 -9.68 14.46 -2.52
N LYS A 38 -8.58 15.06 -2.01
CA LYS A 38 -8.22 16.44 -2.32
C LYS A 38 -7.90 16.61 -3.80
N LEU A 39 -7.06 15.75 -4.34
CA LEU A 39 -6.64 15.76 -5.74
C LEU A 39 -7.82 15.59 -6.70
N ILE A 40 -8.74 14.66 -6.42
CA ILE A 40 -9.95 14.45 -7.22
C ILE A 40 -10.82 15.72 -7.24
N ARG A 41 -10.92 16.46 -6.14
CA ARG A 41 -11.69 17.70 -6.08
C ARG A 41 -11.06 18.83 -6.90
N SER A 42 -9.73 18.87 -7.00
CA SER A 42 -9.02 19.90 -7.78
C SER A 42 -9.10 19.66 -9.28
N PHE A 43 -9.43 18.45 -9.74
CA PHE A 43 -9.55 18.14 -11.17
C PHE A 43 -10.94 18.49 -11.70
N SER A 44 -11.02 19.53 -12.53
CA SER A 44 -12.26 19.97 -13.20
C SER A 44 -12.17 19.96 -14.73
N MET A 45 -11.05 19.44 -15.29
CA MET A 45 -10.82 19.47 -16.73
C MET A 45 -11.63 18.40 -17.46
N GLU A 46 -12.19 18.79 -18.62
CA GLU A 46 -12.96 17.91 -19.50
C GLU A 46 -12.07 17.17 -20.51
N LYS A 47 -11.04 17.86 -21.04
CA LYS A 47 -10.14 17.28 -22.05
C LYS A 47 -9.20 16.26 -21.41
N CYS A 48 -9.21 15.03 -21.93
CA CYS A 48 -8.33 13.95 -21.45
C CYS A 48 -7.81 13.09 -22.61
N SER A 49 -6.85 12.22 -22.29
CA SER A 49 -6.32 11.27 -23.26
C SER A 49 -7.29 10.13 -23.58
N ASN A 50 -7.14 9.53 -24.76
CA ASN A 50 -7.94 8.36 -25.17
C ASN A 50 -7.86 7.19 -24.19
N LYS A 51 -6.76 7.04 -23.43
CA LYS A 51 -6.63 6.01 -22.39
C LYS A 51 -7.64 6.21 -21.28
N ILE A 52 -7.83 7.44 -20.81
CA ILE A 52 -8.80 7.79 -19.78
C ILE A 52 -10.20 7.65 -20.36
N LEU A 53 -10.45 8.20 -21.55
CA LEU A 53 -11.76 8.17 -22.20
C LEU A 53 -12.28 6.74 -22.41
N LYS A 54 -11.43 5.78 -22.76
CA LYS A 54 -11.79 4.37 -22.91
C LYS A 54 -12.30 3.74 -21.61
N VAL A 55 -11.82 4.20 -20.45
CA VAL A 55 -12.22 3.67 -19.13
C VAL A 55 -13.43 4.39 -18.56
N THR A 56 -13.50 5.72 -18.75
CA THR A 56 -14.52 6.56 -18.12
C THR A 56 -15.76 6.78 -18.99
N GLY A 57 -15.65 6.53 -20.31
CA GLY A 57 -16.66 6.95 -21.27
C GLY A 57 -16.68 8.48 -21.43
N LYS A 58 -17.69 9.00 -22.16
CA LYS A 58 -17.92 10.43 -22.27
C LYS A 58 -18.46 10.99 -20.96
N THR A 59 -17.72 11.89 -20.33
CA THR A 59 -18.09 12.55 -19.06
C THR A 59 -17.43 13.92 -19.00
N PHE A 60 -18.04 14.88 -18.27
CA PHE A 60 -17.49 16.22 -18.04
C PHE A 60 -16.28 16.23 -17.09
N GLU A 61 -16.11 15.19 -16.28
CA GLU A 61 -15.06 15.12 -15.25
C GLU A 61 -14.25 13.80 -15.34
N PRO A 62 -13.58 13.51 -16.47
CA PRO A 62 -12.97 12.21 -16.73
C PRO A 62 -11.89 11.83 -15.72
N TYR A 63 -11.07 12.78 -15.27
CA TYR A 63 -10.02 12.51 -14.28
C TYR A 63 -10.59 12.12 -12.91
N ARG A 64 -11.68 12.75 -12.49
CA ARG A 64 -12.39 12.40 -11.24
C ARG A 64 -12.94 10.98 -11.30
N VAL A 65 -13.63 10.67 -12.40
CA VAL A 65 -14.22 9.33 -12.61
C VAL A 65 -13.09 8.27 -12.65
N PHE A 66 -11.99 8.55 -13.32
CA PHE A 66 -10.85 7.64 -13.45
C PHE A 66 -10.14 7.36 -12.11
N LEU A 67 -10.03 8.34 -11.22
CA LEU A 67 -9.32 8.18 -9.94
C LEU A 67 -10.20 7.69 -8.77
N ARG A 68 -11.53 7.76 -8.89
CA ARG A 68 -12.44 7.25 -7.84
C ARG A 68 -12.17 5.80 -7.44
N PRO A 69 -11.97 4.84 -8.35
CA PRO A 69 -11.68 3.45 -7.99
C PRO A 69 -10.41 3.31 -7.14
N LEU A 70 -9.35 4.09 -7.44
CA LEU A 70 -8.13 4.09 -6.64
C LEU A 70 -8.39 4.61 -5.22
N ARG A 71 -9.08 5.74 -5.08
CA ARG A 71 -9.49 6.28 -3.78
C ARG A 71 -10.32 5.27 -2.98
N ASP A 72 -11.29 4.63 -3.63
CA ASP A 72 -12.18 3.66 -2.97
C ASP A 72 -11.42 2.39 -2.56
N LYS A 73 -10.40 1.98 -3.33
CA LYS A 73 -9.48 0.89 -2.95
C LYS A 73 -8.69 1.24 -1.68
N MET A 74 -8.21 2.51 -1.53
CA MET A 74 -7.57 2.96 -0.30
C MET A 74 -8.53 2.90 0.90
N ARG A 75 -9.76 3.38 0.71
CA ARG A 75 -10.81 3.32 1.74
C ARG A 75 -11.12 1.89 2.15
N LEU A 76 -11.25 0.97 1.21
CA LEU A 76 -11.48 -0.44 1.51
C LEU A 76 -10.30 -1.06 2.26
N THR A 77 -9.07 -0.71 1.87
CA THR A 77 -7.85 -1.19 2.51
C THR A 77 -7.81 -0.80 3.99
N HIS A 78 -7.92 0.50 4.31
CA HIS A 78 -7.84 0.91 5.72
C HIS A 78 -9.02 0.40 6.55
N ARG A 79 -10.25 0.35 6.00
CA ARG A 79 -11.41 -0.21 6.70
C ARG A 79 -11.29 -1.71 6.96
N ALA A 80 -10.73 -2.47 6.01
CA ALA A 80 -10.52 -3.90 6.20
C ALA A 80 -9.50 -4.18 7.32
N ILE A 81 -8.41 -3.40 7.36
CA ILE A 81 -7.40 -3.50 8.42
C ILE A 81 -7.98 -3.07 9.77
N GLU A 82 -8.71 -1.97 9.83
CA GLU A 82 -9.37 -1.50 11.05
C GLU A 82 -10.34 -2.54 11.62
N ASN A 83 -11.19 -3.14 10.76
CA ASN A 83 -12.09 -4.20 11.18
C ASN A 83 -11.34 -5.45 11.68
N HIS A 84 -10.18 -5.76 11.12
CA HIS A 84 -9.34 -6.86 11.59
C HIS A 84 -8.72 -6.55 12.95
N LEU A 85 -8.12 -5.38 13.12
CA LEU A 85 -7.41 -5.01 14.36
C LEU A 85 -8.37 -4.74 15.53
N VAL A 86 -9.49 -4.04 15.28
CA VAL A 86 -10.41 -3.60 16.35
C VAL A 86 -11.52 -4.62 16.61
N ARG A 87 -12.05 -5.25 15.55
CA ARG A 87 -13.21 -6.13 15.63
C ARG A 87 -12.88 -7.61 15.44
N HIS A 88 -11.58 -7.95 15.35
CA HIS A 88 -11.08 -9.32 15.17
C HIS A 88 -11.71 -10.07 13.98
N LYS A 89 -12.15 -9.34 12.93
CA LYS A 89 -12.69 -9.95 11.70
C LYS A 89 -11.56 -10.51 10.85
N PRO A 90 -11.79 -11.60 10.10
CA PRO A 90 -10.81 -12.13 9.15
C PRO A 90 -10.36 -11.04 8.16
N LEU A 91 -9.05 -10.97 7.91
CA LEU A 91 -8.49 -10.01 6.95
C LEU A 91 -8.68 -10.51 5.53
N ASP A 92 -9.56 -9.85 4.78
CA ASP A 92 -9.80 -10.15 3.37
C ASP A 92 -8.68 -9.54 2.50
N GLN A 93 -7.76 -10.39 2.06
CA GLN A 93 -6.60 -9.99 1.26
C GLN A 93 -7.00 -9.31 -0.07
N ASN A 94 -8.15 -9.66 -0.65
CA ASN A 94 -8.61 -9.09 -1.91
C ASN A 94 -9.03 -7.61 -1.79
N LYS A 95 -9.39 -7.18 -0.59
CA LYS A 95 -9.70 -5.78 -0.30
C LYS A 95 -8.47 -4.92 -0.10
N LEU A 96 -7.32 -5.53 0.13
CA LEU A 96 -6.10 -4.81 0.40
C LEU A 96 -5.42 -4.34 -0.89
N LEU A 97 -4.80 -3.18 -0.79
CA LEU A 97 -3.84 -2.73 -1.79
C LEU A 97 -2.61 -3.64 -1.73
N SER A 98 -2.22 -4.28 -2.82
CA SER A 98 -1.17 -5.30 -2.80
C SER A 98 0.22 -4.74 -3.10
N SER A 99 0.30 -3.68 -3.90
CA SER A 99 1.57 -3.15 -4.35
C SER A 99 1.57 -1.63 -4.56
N ARG A 100 2.76 -1.05 -4.51
CA ARG A 100 3.01 0.35 -4.86
C ARG A 100 2.56 0.69 -6.29
N GLU A 101 2.67 -0.25 -7.20
CA GLU A 101 2.31 -0.06 -8.60
C GLU A 101 0.81 0.12 -8.83
N GLU A 102 -0.03 -0.44 -7.96
CA GLU A 102 -1.47 -0.17 -8.00
C GLU A 102 -1.80 1.31 -7.75
N ILE A 103 -0.96 2.01 -6.98
CA ILE A 103 -1.06 3.46 -6.78
C ILE A 103 -0.49 4.22 -7.97
N LEU A 104 0.72 3.86 -8.38
CA LEU A 104 1.49 4.65 -9.35
C LEU A 104 0.97 4.54 -10.78
N LYS A 105 0.49 3.36 -11.21
CA LYS A 105 -0.01 3.16 -12.58
C LYS A 105 -1.12 4.14 -12.96
N PRO A 106 -2.24 4.26 -12.21
CA PRO A 106 -3.29 5.21 -12.55
C PRO A 106 -2.82 6.67 -12.46
N LEU A 107 -1.95 7.03 -11.51
CA LEU A 107 -1.43 8.38 -11.39
C LEU A 107 -0.53 8.76 -12.57
N ARG A 108 0.28 7.84 -13.09
CA ARG A 108 1.08 8.05 -14.32
C ARG A 108 0.17 8.31 -15.53
N VAL A 109 -0.90 7.53 -15.69
CA VAL A 109 -1.86 7.72 -16.80
C VAL A 109 -2.49 9.11 -16.74
N VAL A 110 -2.86 9.57 -15.55
CA VAL A 110 -3.39 10.92 -15.33
C VAL A 110 -2.35 11.97 -15.67
N ARG A 111 -1.13 11.83 -15.17
CA ARG A 111 -0.03 12.75 -15.44
C ARG A 111 0.27 12.88 -16.93
N ASP A 112 0.46 11.75 -17.62
CA ASP A 112 0.73 11.71 -19.07
C ASP A 112 -0.42 12.35 -19.86
N SER A 113 -1.66 12.21 -19.40
CA SER A 113 -2.83 12.84 -20.01
C SER A 113 -2.85 14.35 -19.82
N LEU A 114 -2.51 14.84 -18.64
CA LEU A 114 -2.44 16.28 -18.35
C LEU A 114 -1.34 16.97 -19.15
N GLU A 115 -0.16 16.37 -19.21
CA GLU A 115 0.98 16.87 -19.99
C GLU A 115 0.61 16.97 -21.50
N LYS A 116 -0.05 15.95 -22.07
CA LYS A 116 -0.51 15.96 -23.48
C LYS A 116 -1.57 17.01 -23.77
N ASN A 117 -2.34 17.43 -22.77
CA ASN A 117 -3.39 18.45 -22.91
C ASN A 117 -2.96 19.83 -22.40
N GLN A 118 -1.67 20.12 -22.34
CA GLN A 118 -1.09 21.42 -21.95
C GLN A 118 -1.44 21.86 -20.53
N ASN A 119 -1.64 20.91 -19.61
CA ASN A 119 -1.90 21.13 -18.19
C ASN A 119 -0.69 20.75 -17.33
N GLU A 120 0.51 21.13 -17.74
CA GLU A 120 1.78 20.77 -17.09
C GLU A 120 1.88 21.29 -15.65
N ASN A 121 1.35 22.47 -15.38
CA ASN A 121 1.31 23.04 -14.03
C ASN A 121 0.52 22.16 -13.04
N ILE A 122 -0.56 21.54 -13.50
CA ILE A 122 -1.37 20.62 -12.69
C ILE A 122 -0.66 19.28 -12.57
N ALA A 123 -0.02 18.80 -13.63
CA ALA A 123 0.74 17.57 -13.66
C ALA A 123 1.99 17.60 -12.73
N SER A 124 2.60 18.78 -12.56
CA SER A 124 3.79 18.99 -11.72
C SER A 124 3.49 19.40 -10.27
N GLY A 125 2.22 19.66 -9.93
CA GLY A 125 1.79 20.07 -8.59
C GLY A 125 1.49 18.88 -7.66
N GLU A 126 0.32 18.93 -7.00
CA GLU A 126 -0.13 17.95 -6.00
C GLU A 126 -0.10 16.49 -6.51
N LEU A 127 -0.34 16.27 -7.82
CA LEU A 127 -0.27 14.96 -8.45
C LEU A 127 1.17 14.38 -8.38
N LEU A 128 2.15 15.20 -8.74
CA LEU A 128 3.56 14.77 -8.70
C LEU A 128 4.01 14.50 -7.27
N ASP A 129 3.58 15.31 -6.31
CA ASP A 129 3.92 15.12 -4.90
C ASP A 129 3.32 13.82 -4.34
N LEU A 130 2.07 13.52 -4.68
CA LEU A 130 1.46 12.24 -4.33
C LEU A 130 2.23 11.05 -4.95
N MET A 131 2.65 11.16 -6.22
CA MET A 131 3.46 10.15 -6.88
C MET A 131 4.82 9.97 -6.21
N ARG A 132 5.49 11.05 -5.79
CA ARG A 132 6.76 11.00 -5.05
C ARG A 132 6.60 10.29 -3.72
N ARG A 133 5.56 10.63 -2.94
CA ARG A 133 5.24 9.94 -1.67
C ARG A 133 4.97 8.46 -1.90
N ALA A 134 4.18 8.10 -2.91
CA ALA A 134 3.93 6.70 -3.24
C ALA A 134 5.20 5.94 -3.67
N LYS A 135 6.16 6.60 -4.34
CA LYS A 135 7.46 6.01 -4.67
C LYS A 135 8.32 5.77 -3.42
N CYS A 136 8.34 6.72 -2.49
CA CYS A 136 9.17 6.65 -1.28
C CYS A 136 8.61 5.66 -0.25
N PHE A 137 7.33 5.77 0.07
CA PHE A 137 6.70 5.02 1.16
C PHE A 137 6.01 3.73 0.70
N GLY A 138 5.59 3.65 -0.55
CA GLY A 138 4.86 2.50 -1.07
C GLY A 138 3.48 2.35 -0.42
N ILE A 139 3.17 1.12 0.01
CA ILE A 139 1.89 0.79 0.66
C ILE A 139 1.96 0.81 2.19
N ASN A 140 3.12 1.09 2.76
CA ASN A 140 3.36 1.20 4.19
C ASN A 140 3.95 2.57 4.50
N LEU A 141 3.66 3.11 5.68
CA LEU A 141 4.17 4.41 6.10
C LEU A 141 5.68 4.39 6.34
N ALA A 142 6.19 3.27 6.83
CA ALA A 142 7.61 3.06 7.10
C ALA A 142 8.00 1.61 6.80
N ARG A 143 9.28 1.40 6.49
CA ARG A 143 9.88 0.06 6.42
C ARG A 143 10.26 -0.35 7.84
N LEU A 144 9.93 -1.59 8.20
CA LEU A 144 10.26 -2.14 9.49
C LEU A 144 11.48 -3.06 9.36
N ASP A 145 12.56 -2.72 10.05
CA ASP A 145 13.71 -3.60 10.21
C ASP A 145 13.41 -4.61 11.31
N ILE A 146 13.52 -5.88 10.99
CA ILE A 146 13.34 -6.97 11.95
C ILE A 146 14.73 -7.38 12.44
N ARG A 147 14.97 -7.21 13.74
CA ARG A 147 16.18 -7.66 14.41
C ARG A 147 15.86 -8.80 15.35
N GLN A 148 16.73 -9.79 15.39
CA GLN A 148 16.58 -10.97 16.22
C GLN A 148 17.94 -11.44 16.72
N GLU A 149 17.96 -11.97 17.92
CA GLU A 149 19.15 -12.58 18.52
C GLU A 149 19.66 -13.75 17.67
N SER A 150 20.99 -13.84 17.53
CA SER A 150 21.64 -14.86 16.68
C SER A 150 21.37 -16.29 17.14
N SER A 151 21.22 -16.52 18.43
CA SER A 151 20.86 -17.82 19.01
C SER A 151 19.52 -18.35 18.47
N ARG A 152 18.54 -17.48 18.25
CA ARG A 152 17.24 -17.83 17.67
C ARG A 152 17.36 -18.27 16.21
N HIS A 153 18.24 -17.62 15.44
CA HIS A 153 18.53 -18.05 14.06
C HIS A 153 19.17 -19.44 14.03
N SER A 154 20.15 -19.70 14.91
CA SER A 154 20.80 -21.00 15.03
C SER A 154 19.83 -22.11 15.44
N GLN A 155 18.94 -21.83 16.39
CA GLN A 155 17.90 -22.77 16.83
C GLN A 155 16.93 -23.11 15.69
N LEU A 156 16.47 -22.10 14.93
CA LEU A 156 15.57 -22.30 13.81
C LEU A 156 16.22 -23.14 12.70
N LEU A 157 17.48 -22.88 12.37
CA LEU A 157 18.24 -23.67 11.40
C LEU A 157 18.39 -25.10 11.86
N TYR A 158 18.72 -25.33 13.14
CA TYR A 158 18.81 -26.65 13.72
C TYR A 158 17.50 -27.43 13.60
N GLU A 159 16.38 -26.82 13.98
CA GLU A 159 15.04 -27.42 13.88
C GLU A 159 14.66 -27.74 12.43
N PHE A 160 14.99 -26.85 11.49
CA PHE A 160 14.72 -27.03 10.07
C PHE A 160 15.51 -28.21 9.50
N ILE A 161 16.82 -28.28 9.82
CA ILE A 161 17.73 -29.39 9.42
C ILE A 161 17.20 -30.68 10.01
N LYS A 162 16.87 -30.72 11.30
CA LYS A 162 16.35 -31.89 11.99
C LYS A 162 15.08 -32.42 11.32
N LYS A 163 14.12 -31.56 11.00
CA LYS A 163 12.90 -31.96 10.26
C LYS A 163 13.20 -32.55 8.88
N LYS A 164 14.11 -31.91 8.14
CA LYS A 164 14.48 -32.36 6.79
C LYS A 164 15.20 -33.71 6.79
N TYR A 165 16.10 -33.91 7.72
CA TYR A 165 16.87 -35.16 7.81
C TYR A 165 16.09 -36.31 8.46
N LEU A 166 15.22 -36.03 9.45
CA LEU A 166 14.35 -37.05 10.02
C LEU A 166 13.29 -37.54 9.01
N SER A 167 12.85 -36.70 8.09
CA SER A 167 11.96 -37.14 7.01
C SER A 167 12.63 -38.02 5.96
N LEU A 168 13.99 -38.03 5.91
CA LEU A 168 14.79 -38.91 5.03
C LEU A 168 15.14 -40.23 5.68
N ILE A 169 15.04 -40.37 7.02
CA ILE A 169 15.35 -41.61 7.76
C ILE A 169 14.09 -42.51 7.87
N HIS A 170 12.91 -42.00 7.51
CA HIS A 170 11.65 -42.75 7.49
C HIS A 170 11.24 -43.22 6.07
N ILE A 171 12.17 -43.25 5.13
CA ILE A 171 12.09 -43.98 3.86
C ILE A 171 13.08 -45.14 3.95
#